data_79805b84943d17aadc5352dbf60bd4d1
#
_entry.id   79805b84943d17aadc5352dbf60bd4d1
#
_cell.length_a   1.000
_cell.length_b   1.000
_cell.length_c   1.000
_cell.angle_alpha   90.00
_cell.angle_beta   90.00
_cell.angle_gamma   90.00
#
_symmetry.space_group_name_H-M   'P 1'
#
loop_
_entity.id
_entity.type
_entity.pdbx_description
1 polymer ?
#
loop_
_entity_poly.entity_id
_entity_poly.type
_entity_poly.pdbx_seq_one_letter_code
_entity_poly.pdbx_strand_id
1 'polypeptide(L)'
;MASPVNKADRMIQIKFTLYFENEVLRKRPYLTKDMCAKIIEAPLKVERQEDNRFRFWGKVGELEDRIVRVVTLEDRATIHNAFLDRRVKL
;
A
#
# COMPACT_ATOMS: atom_id res chain seq x y z
N MET A 1 -15.46 -19.41 16.18
CA MET A 1 -15.06 -19.14 15.76
C MET A 1 -14.87 -18.28 15.43
N ALA A 2 -14.83 -17.86 15.30
CA ALA A 2 -14.63 -17.04 14.83
C ALA A 2 -14.02 -16.72 14.25
N SER A 3 -13.84 -16.80 13.97
CA SER A 3 -13.37 -16.50 13.36
C SER A 3 -13.02 -16.22 12.61
N PRO A 4 -12.84 -16.56 12.45
CA PRO A 4 -12.21 -16.17 11.66
C PRO A 4 -12.57 -15.42 10.95
N VAL A 5 -13.11 -15.14 11.12
CA VAL A 5 -13.39 -14.43 10.53
C VAL A 5 -12.93 -13.59 10.23
N ASN A 6 -12.72 -13.55 10.51
CA ASN A 6 -12.42 -12.71 10.36
C ASN A 6 -11.65 -12.12 9.55
N LYS A 7 -10.93 -12.64 9.45
CA LYS A 7 -10.08 -12.03 8.50
C LYS A 7 -10.72 -11.81 7.17
N ALA A 8 -11.39 -12.78 6.71
CA ALA A 8 -12.13 -12.63 5.48
C ALA A 8 -13.14 -11.52 5.57
N ASP A 9 -13.77 -11.41 6.72
CA ASP A 9 -14.79 -10.41 6.90
C ASP A 9 -14.25 -9.01 6.89
N ARG A 10 -12.99 -8.89 7.34
CA ARG A 10 -12.38 -7.59 7.40
C ARG A 10 -11.49 -7.31 6.22
N MET A 11 -11.47 -8.24 5.30
CA MET A 11 -10.60 -8.12 4.16
C MET A 11 -11.02 -6.94 3.31
N ILE A 12 -10.13 -5.99 3.17
CA ILE A 12 -10.33 -4.87 2.27
C ILE A 12 -10.11 -5.37 0.86
N GLN A 13 -11.04 -5.04 -0.01
CA GLN A 13 -10.87 -5.40 -1.40
C GLN A 13 -9.93 -4.41 -2.05
N ILE A 14 -8.67 -4.78 -2.17
CA ILE A 14 -7.65 -3.90 -2.73
C ILE A 14 -7.85 -3.76 -4.22
N LYS A 15 -7.81 -2.51 -4.68
CA LYS A 15 -7.94 -2.19 -6.09
C LYS A 15 -6.75 -1.36 -6.53
N PHE A 16 -6.61 -1.19 -7.82
CA PHE A 16 -5.48 -0.44 -8.39
C PHE A 16 -6.00 0.47 -9.49
N THR A 17 -5.54 1.73 -9.50
CA THR A 17 -5.91 2.62 -10.59
C THR A 17 -5.17 2.20 -11.85
N LEU A 18 -5.70 2.60 -12.99
CA LEU A 18 -5.00 2.37 -14.25
C LEU A 18 -3.65 3.07 -14.26
N TYR A 19 -3.57 4.23 -13.65
CA TYR A 19 -2.30 4.93 -13.52
C TYR A 19 -1.28 4.07 -12.81
N PHE A 20 -1.67 3.46 -11.69
CA PHE A 20 -0.76 2.61 -10.95
C PHE A 20 -0.29 1.44 -11.81
N GLU A 21 -1.22 0.78 -12.48
CA GLU A 21 -0.88 -0.41 -13.28
C GLU A 21 -0.03 -0.05 -14.49
N ASN A 22 -0.35 1.04 -15.16
CA ASN A 22 0.29 1.36 -16.43
C ASN A 22 1.52 2.23 -16.29
N GLU A 23 1.59 3.06 -15.24
CA GLU A 23 2.71 3.99 -15.09
C GLU A 23 3.60 3.66 -13.92
N VAL A 24 3.02 3.44 -12.74
CA VAL A 24 3.83 3.25 -11.55
C VAL A 24 4.60 1.95 -11.60
N LEU A 25 3.93 0.85 -11.89
CA LEU A 25 4.60 -0.44 -11.94
C LEU A 25 5.62 -0.50 -13.05
N ARG A 26 5.34 0.16 -14.17
CA ARG A 26 6.29 0.18 -15.27
C ARG A 26 7.55 0.93 -14.91
N LYS A 27 7.42 2.06 -14.24
CA LYS A 27 8.56 2.88 -13.86
C LYS A 27 9.33 2.30 -12.69
N ARG A 28 8.65 1.51 -11.84
CA ARG A 28 9.25 0.95 -10.64
C ARG A 28 9.08 -0.55 -10.64
N PRO A 29 9.85 -1.24 -11.50
CA PRO A 29 9.68 -2.69 -11.65
C PRO A 29 10.03 -3.50 -10.40
N TYR A 30 10.68 -2.87 -9.42
CA TYR A 30 10.96 -3.54 -8.15
C TYR A 30 9.69 -3.69 -7.29
N LEU A 31 8.60 -3.01 -7.63
CA LEU A 31 7.36 -3.11 -6.89
C LEU A 31 6.42 -4.12 -7.54
N THR A 32 5.61 -4.76 -6.70
CA THR A 32 4.55 -5.64 -7.17
C THR A 32 3.26 -5.24 -6.50
N LYS A 33 2.15 -5.67 -7.10
CA LYS A 33 0.85 -5.42 -6.50
C LYS A 33 0.75 -6.06 -5.13
N ASP A 34 1.30 -7.26 -4.98
CA ASP A 34 1.23 -7.99 -3.73
C ASP A 34 1.95 -7.25 -2.61
N MET A 35 3.13 -6.72 -2.89
CA MET A 35 3.87 -5.94 -1.89
C MET A 35 3.03 -4.77 -1.39
N CYS A 36 2.42 -4.05 -2.33
CA CYS A 36 1.65 -2.86 -1.97
C CYS A 36 0.38 -3.23 -1.21
N ALA A 37 -0.28 -4.30 -1.60
CA ALA A 37 -1.47 -4.75 -0.91
C ALA A 37 -1.17 -5.14 0.53
N LYS A 38 -0.04 -5.82 0.74
CA LYS A 38 0.33 -6.23 2.09
C LYS A 38 0.59 -5.03 2.98
N ILE A 39 1.13 -3.97 2.43
CA ILE A 39 1.37 -2.75 3.20
C ILE A 39 0.05 -2.14 3.65
N ILE A 40 -0.96 -2.14 2.77
CA ILE A 40 -2.27 -1.64 3.15
C ILE A 40 -2.87 -2.47 4.29
N GLU A 41 -2.65 -3.77 4.25
CA GLU A 41 -3.23 -4.67 5.25
C GLU A 41 -2.56 -4.55 6.61
N ALA A 42 -1.27 -4.26 6.64
CA ALA A 42 -0.53 -4.21 7.89
C ALA A 42 0.53 -3.11 7.86
N PRO A 43 0.13 -1.87 7.82
CA PRO A 43 1.08 -0.77 7.70
C PRO A 43 1.79 -0.49 9.01
N LEU A 44 2.99 0.07 8.92
CA LEU A 44 3.72 0.56 10.08
C LEU A 44 3.23 1.95 10.46
N LYS A 45 2.72 2.69 9.51
CA LYS A 45 2.26 4.05 9.73
C LYS A 45 1.24 4.42 8.67
N VAL A 46 0.23 5.19 9.05
CA VAL A 46 -0.80 5.66 8.13
C VAL A 46 -1.02 7.14 8.38
N GLU A 47 -1.12 7.93 7.32
CA GLU A 47 -1.42 9.35 7.41
C GLU A 47 -2.37 9.75 6.31
N ARG A 48 -3.22 10.71 6.61
CA ARG A 48 -4.11 11.29 5.63
C ARG A 48 -3.42 12.46 4.95
N GLN A 49 -3.57 12.54 3.63
CA GLN A 49 -3.07 13.67 2.85
C GLN A 49 -4.18 14.70 2.66
N GLU A 50 -3.80 15.91 2.28
CA GLU A 50 -4.75 16.99 2.13
C GLU A 50 -5.75 16.77 1.01
N ASP A 51 -5.37 16.05 -0.02
CA ASP A 51 -6.22 15.85 -1.19
C ASP A 51 -7.09 14.61 -1.07
N ASN A 52 -7.44 14.24 0.16
CA ASN A 52 -8.30 13.10 0.44
C ASN A 52 -7.68 11.78 0.03
N ARG A 53 -6.37 11.70 0.13
CA ARG A 53 -5.67 10.45 -0.09
C ARG A 53 -5.02 10.01 1.20
N PHE A 54 -4.60 8.76 1.24
CA PHE A 54 -3.95 8.20 2.41
C PHE A 54 -2.59 7.65 2.04
N ARG A 55 -1.64 7.80 2.94
CA ARG A 55 -0.30 7.26 2.80
C ARG A 55 -0.13 6.14 3.80
N PHE A 56 0.41 5.05 3.30
CA PHE A 56 0.69 3.88 4.13
C PHE A 56 2.16 3.54 3.97
N TRP A 57 2.85 3.32 5.05
CA TRP A 57 4.26 2.94 5.00
C TRP A 57 4.41 1.53 5.52
N GLY A 58 5.23 0.75 4.83
CA GLY A 58 5.52 -0.60 5.26
C GLY A 58 6.92 -1.01 4.85
N LYS A 59 7.43 -2.00 5.55
CA LYS A 59 8.74 -2.53 5.29
C LYS A 59 8.59 -3.73 4.35
N VAL A 60 9.40 -3.81 3.33
CA VAL A 60 9.31 -4.88 2.34
C VAL A 60 10.56 -5.72 2.37
N GLY A 61 10.42 -6.96 2.84
CA GLY A 61 11.57 -7.86 2.97
C GLY A 61 12.26 -8.13 1.65
N GLU A 62 11.50 -8.28 0.58
CA GLU A 62 12.08 -8.54 -0.74
C GLU A 62 12.93 -7.38 -1.23
N LEU A 63 12.79 -6.21 -0.64
CA LEU A 63 13.58 -5.04 -0.98
C LEU A 63 14.56 -4.70 0.13
N GLU A 64 15.06 -5.72 0.81
CA GLU A 64 16.05 -5.57 1.87
C GLU A 64 15.52 -4.71 3.02
N ASP A 65 14.26 -4.92 3.35
CA ASP A 65 13.58 -4.23 4.44
C ASP A 65 13.49 -2.72 4.25
N ARG A 66 13.52 -2.26 3.02
CA ARG A 66 13.34 -0.85 2.75
C ARG A 66 11.90 -0.46 2.96
N ILE A 67 11.69 0.80 3.25
CA ILE A 67 10.35 1.32 3.49
C ILE A 67 9.74 1.77 2.19
N VAL A 68 8.52 1.32 1.93
CA VAL A 68 7.77 1.72 0.76
C VAL A 68 6.57 2.53 1.22
N ARG A 69 6.31 3.63 0.54
CA ARG A 69 5.11 4.42 0.78
C ARG A 69 4.10 4.07 -0.30
N VAL A 70 2.89 3.72 0.13
CA VAL A 70 1.79 3.43 -0.78
C VAL A 70 0.73 4.49 -0.58
N VAL A 71 0.26 5.06 -1.68
CA VAL A 71 -0.76 6.11 -1.65
C VAL A 71 -2.04 5.55 -2.22
N THR A 72 -3.13 5.67 -1.44
CA THR A 72 -4.44 5.24 -1.90
C THR A 72 -5.33 6.42 -2.13
N LEU A 73 -6.44 6.15 -2.80
CA LEU A 73 -7.51 7.12 -2.91
C LEU A 73 -8.25 7.20 -1.57
N GLU A 74 -9.31 7.95 -1.55
CA GLU A 74 -10.07 8.23 -0.34
C GLU A 74 -10.61 6.97 0.33
N ASP A 75 -10.83 5.92 -0.44
CA ASP A 75 -11.40 4.68 0.08
C ASP A 75 -10.41 3.85 0.88
N ARG A 76 -9.14 4.26 0.93
CA ARG A 76 -8.08 3.53 1.64
C ARG A 76 -7.84 2.13 1.07
N ALA A 77 -8.32 1.87 -0.11
CA ALA A 77 -8.24 0.55 -0.70
C ALA A 77 -7.78 0.55 -2.14
N THR A 78 -7.97 1.66 -2.85
CA THR A 78 -7.56 1.75 -4.24
C THR A 78 -6.17 2.38 -4.31
N ILE A 79 -5.19 1.58 -4.66
CA ILE A 79 -3.80 2.03 -4.70
C ILE A 79 -3.55 2.83 -5.96
N HIS A 80 -2.97 4.00 -5.80
CA HIS A 80 -2.75 4.93 -6.90
C HIS A 80 -1.27 5.17 -7.15
N ASN A 81 -0.43 5.08 -6.13
CA ASN A 81 0.99 5.35 -6.28
C ASN A 81 1.76 4.58 -5.22
N ALA A 82 3.02 4.36 -5.47
CA ALA A 82 3.89 3.70 -4.49
C ALA A 82 5.34 3.95 -4.89
N PHE A 83 6.21 4.09 -3.89
CA PHE A 83 7.63 4.29 -4.15
C PHE A 83 8.43 4.09 -2.87
N LEU A 84 9.74 3.90 -3.03
CA LEU A 84 10.62 3.81 -1.89
C LEU A 84 10.69 5.16 -1.21
N ASP A 85 10.57 5.16 0.11
CA ASP A 85 10.61 6.39 0.88
C ASP A 85 11.78 6.33 1.84
N ARG A 86 12.85 7.02 1.49
CA ARG A 86 14.08 6.99 2.26
C ARG A 86 14.11 8.03 3.36
N ARG A 87 13.10 8.88 3.43
CA ARG A 87 13.09 10.00 4.36
C ARG A 87 12.14 9.84 5.51
N VAL A 88 11.26 8.86 5.43
CA VAL A 88 10.25 8.70 6.46
C VAL A 88 10.89 8.27 7.75
N LYS A 89 10.38 8.80 8.85
CA LYS A 89 10.79 8.39 10.19
C LYS A 89 9.61 7.70 10.84
N LEU A 90 9.81 6.48 11.19
CA LEU A 90 8.76 5.65 11.75
C LEU A 90 8.87 5.53 13.25
#